data_f5e674ea5667ea8d780e51432e2e3486
#
_entry.id   f5e674ea5667ea8d780e51432e2e3486
#
_cell.length_a   1.000
_cell.length_b   1.000
_cell.length_c   1.000
_cell.angle_alpha   90.00
_cell.angle_beta   90.00
_cell.angle_gamma   90.00
#
_symmetry.space_group_name_H-M   'P 1'
#
loop_
_entity.id
_entity.type
_entity.pdbx_description
1 polymer ?
#
loop_
_entity_poly.entity_id
_entity_poly.type
_entity_poly.pdbx_seq_one_letter_code
_entity_poly.pdbx_strand_id
1 'polypeptide(L)'
;MSKFSNLPILQLLTNYFQEKAKHEVVLVAVQHLLSSTGSLFEAIINIGIKPANTYLLGKIYSTHADTEKKLSELGINVIKATYPTEPGSYTETLEADVKRLWQAAASNISDNTLVIILDDGGYAIKNFPEEELQSHKVLGIEQTMSGIKLLNRNFRNLPVISVAGSAAKTIIEPPIVSEAVNIRLGKVIEELHPKKIGIIGYGNIGFAVAKELSKKYKVEVFERNQKLAAVKLNGVVFCPDLFSMFQNCDLIVGATGDDVSKEYFSSWLENIDGDKTLISISSGDVEFKSILLNARNQLSPVTSALQTLEITTTNGKKIRVLRGGMVANFTGEADSSPAHIIQVTRGLLLAAIIQILNHNKEMAGHKGIIMLDPVLQKEIVTAWFKDQPQRKTDYSDDVIKNFESETWIALRSEGFQL
;
A
#
# COMPACT_ATOMS: atom_id res chain seq x y z
N MET A 1 -10.42 23.65 15.43
CA MET A 1 -8.96 23.41 15.43
C MET A 1 -8.68 22.08 14.74
N SER A 2 -7.68 22.04 13.88
CA SER A 2 -7.25 20.79 13.23
C SER A 2 -6.86 19.75 14.29
N LYS A 3 -7.28 18.49 14.10
CA LYS A 3 -6.95 17.38 14.99
C LYS A 3 -5.64 16.68 14.56
N PHE A 4 -5.18 16.95 13.34
CA PHE A 4 -4.02 16.33 12.72
C PHE A 4 -2.99 17.35 12.25
N SER A 5 -1.83 16.85 11.81
CA SER A 5 -0.74 17.69 11.30
C SER A 5 -1.18 18.44 10.04
N ASN A 6 -0.87 19.72 10.00
CA ASN A 6 -1.05 20.52 8.79
C ASN A 6 0.04 20.16 7.78
N LEU A 7 -0.35 19.66 6.62
CA LEU A 7 0.56 19.24 5.56
C LEU A 7 0.51 20.22 4.38
N PRO A 8 1.64 20.88 4.02
CA PRO A 8 1.67 21.92 2.98
C PRO A 8 1.06 21.52 1.65
N ILE A 9 1.27 20.26 1.20
CA ILE A 9 0.71 19.77 -0.07
C ILE A 9 -0.82 19.68 -0.01
N LEU A 10 -1.37 19.20 1.11
CA LEU A 10 -2.82 19.13 1.30
C LEU A 10 -3.45 20.52 1.34
N GLN A 11 -2.77 21.48 1.97
CA GLN A 11 -3.22 22.88 1.96
C GLN A 11 -3.20 23.49 0.55
N LEU A 12 -2.09 23.26 -0.20
CA LEU A 12 -1.97 23.72 -1.58
C LEU A 12 -3.17 23.23 -2.40
N LEU A 13 -3.49 21.95 -2.36
CA LEU A 13 -4.59 21.35 -3.11
C LEU A 13 -5.95 21.83 -2.62
N THR A 14 -6.16 21.97 -1.32
CA THR A 14 -7.40 22.49 -0.75
C THR A 14 -7.64 23.93 -1.18
N ASN A 15 -6.59 24.77 -1.27
CA ASN A 15 -6.68 26.14 -1.75
C ASN A 15 -6.90 26.22 -3.27
N TYR A 16 -6.33 25.27 -4.03
CA TYR A 16 -6.55 25.15 -5.47
C TYR A 16 -8.01 24.80 -5.80
N PHE A 17 -8.62 23.94 -4.98
CA PHE A 17 -10.02 23.55 -5.10
C PHE A 17 -10.92 24.53 -4.31
N GLN A 18 -11.14 25.74 -4.87
CA GLN A 18 -11.89 26.80 -4.20
C GLN A 18 -13.41 26.57 -4.16
N GLU A 19 -13.93 25.68 -4.99
CA GLU A 19 -15.35 25.35 -5.00
C GLU A 19 -15.62 24.11 -4.16
N LYS A 20 -16.48 24.24 -3.12
CA LYS A 20 -16.95 23.07 -2.37
C LYS A 20 -17.67 22.10 -3.30
N ALA A 21 -17.57 20.82 -3.01
CA ALA A 21 -18.27 19.77 -3.75
C ALA A 21 -19.76 20.13 -3.92
N LYS A 22 -20.19 20.34 -5.18
CA LYS A 22 -21.57 20.74 -5.52
C LYS A 22 -22.54 19.58 -5.52
N HIS A 23 -22.03 18.35 -5.53
CA HIS A 23 -22.81 17.12 -5.55
C HIS A 23 -22.90 16.50 -4.16
N GLU A 24 -23.97 15.75 -3.93
CA GLU A 24 -23.99 14.86 -2.79
C GLU A 24 -23.01 13.72 -3.04
N VAL A 25 -21.97 13.63 -2.20
CA VAL A 25 -20.89 12.65 -2.32
C VAL A 25 -20.96 11.69 -1.15
N VAL A 26 -20.92 10.39 -1.43
CA VAL A 26 -20.59 9.36 -0.47
C VAL A 26 -19.18 8.86 -0.75
N LEU A 27 -18.31 8.93 0.24
CA LEU A 27 -16.94 8.43 0.18
C LEU A 27 -16.84 7.11 0.95
N VAL A 28 -16.48 6.03 0.25
CA VAL A 28 -16.20 4.72 0.83
C VAL A 28 -14.70 4.46 0.75
N ALA A 29 -14.04 4.28 1.89
CA ALA A 29 -12.59 4.22 1.92
C ALA A 29 -12.05 3.00 2.68
N VAL A 30 -11.01 2.36 2.13
CA VAL A 30 -10.14 1.39 2.83
C VAL A 30 -8.75 1.98 2.86
N GLN A 31 -8.21 2.28 4.03
CA GLN A 31 -6.94 2.99 4.18
C GLN A 31 -6.13 2.51 5.40
N HIS A 32 -4.85 2.82 5.40
CA HIS A 32 -4.05 2.78 6.63
C HIS A 32 -4.48 3.95 7.53
N LEU A 33 -4.91 3.70 8.77
CA LEU A 33 -5.32 4.76 9.69
C LEU A 33 -4.11 5.31 10.46
N LEU A 34 -3.32 6.12 9.77
CA LEU A 34 -2.15 6.81 10.30
C LEU A 34 -2.44 8.31 10.47
N SER A 35 -1.61 9.03 11.22
CA SER A 35 -1.79 10.47 11.46
C SER A 35 -1.83 11.26 10.16
N SER A 36 -0.95 10.96 9.21
CA SER A 36 -0.95 11.58 7.88
C SER A 36 -2.23 11.28 7.05
N THR A 37 -2.86 10.11 7.28
CA THR A 37 -4.18 9.80 6.70
C THR A 37 -5.27 10.64 7.36
N GLY A 38 -5.17 10.89 8.66
CA GLY A 38 -6.06 11.83 9.35
C GLY A 38 -6.02 13.22 8.72
N SER A 39 -4.81 13.73 8.42
CA SER A 39 -4.65 14.99 7.70
C SER A 39 -5.30 14.98 6.31
N LEU A 40 -5.23 13.86 5.57
CA LEU A 40 -5.91 13.69 4.30
C LEU A 40 -7.43 13.80 4.47
N PHE A 41 -8.02 13.13 5.45
CA PHE A 41 -9.46 13.18 5.67
C PHE A 41 -9.94 14.57 6.13
N GLU A 42 -9.15 15.30 6.94
CA GLU A 42 -9.45 16.72 7.21
C GLU A 42 -9.45 17.57 5.92
N ALA A 43 -8.49 17.34 5.02
CA ALA A 43 -8.47 18.04 3.73
C ALA A 43 -9.68 17.68 2.85
N ILE A 44 -10.08 16.40 2.83
CA ILE A 44 -11.29 15.91 2.13
C ILE A 44 -12.56 16.60 2.67
N ILE A 45 -12.67 16.77 3.98
CA ILE A 45 -13.78 17.49 4.60
C ILE A 45 -13.74 18.99 4.18
N ASN A 46 -12.56 19.59 4.16
CA ASN A 46 -12.37 21.00 3.81
C ASN A 46 -12.78 21.31 2.36
N ILE A 47 -12.62 20.36 1.43
CA ILE A 47 -13.11 20.50 0.04
C ILE A 47 -14.61 20.21 -0.13
N GLY A 48 -15.31 19.92 0.97
CA GLY A 48 -16.79 19.88 1.01
C GLY A 48 -17.41 18.49 1.05
N ILE A 49 -16.63 17.39 1.18
CA ILE A 49 -17.19 16.06 1.42
C ILE A 49 -17.61 15.97 2.89
N LYS A 50 -18.88 15.63 3.14
CA LYS A 50 -19.44 15.61 4.50
C LYS A 50 -18.88 14.43 5.30
N PRO A 51 -18.44 14.62 6.56
CA PRO A 51 -18.00 13.54 7.42
C PRO A 51 -19.03 12.42 7.57
N ALA A 52 -20.31 12.79 7.74
CA ALA A 52 -21.42 11.84 7.90
C ALA A 52 -21.66 10.96 6.64
N ASN A 53 -21.19 11.39 5.47
CA ASN A 53 -21.24 10.63 4.21
C ASN A 53 -19.90 9.96 3.89
N THR A 54 -18.97 9.92 4.85
CA THR A 54 -17.66 9.28 4.71
C THR A 54 -17.64 8.01 5.55
N TYR A 55 -17.38 6.89 4.91
CA TYR A 55 -17.28 5.55 5.50
C TYR A 55 -15.86 5.05 5.33
N LEU A 56 -15.22 4.66 6.42
CA LEU A 56 -13.79 4.37 6.46
C LEU A 56 -13.51 3.07 7.21
N LEU A 57 -12.82 2.15 6.56
CA LEU A 57 -12.29 0.93 7.15
C LEU A 57 -10.77 1.01 7.24
N GLY A 58 -10.23 0.83 8.44
CA GLY A 58 -8.79 0.72 8.67
C GLY A 58 -8.26 -0.67 8.36
N LYS A 59 -7.01 -0.78 7.89
CA LYS A 59 -6.33 -2.06 7.85
C LYS A 59 -5.81 -2.40 9.24
N ILE A 60 -6.17 -3.57 9.77
CA ILE A 60 -5.91 -3.94 11.17
C ILE A 60 -4.45 -3.82 11.59
N TYR A 61 -3.51 -4.13 10.68
CA TYR A 61 -2.07 -4.09 10.95
C TYR A 61 -1.45 -2.67 10.93
N SER A 62 -2.22 -1.66 10.52
CA SER A 62 -1.77 -0.28 10.36
C SER A 62 -2.79 0.75 10.84
N THR A 63 -3.64 0.35 11.78
CA THR A 63 -4.58 1.24 12.42
C THR A 63 -4.01 1.74 13.75
N HIS A 64 -3.72 3.04 13.82
CA HIS A 64 -3.31 3.72 15.04
C HIS A 64 -4.55 4.16 15.82
N ALA A 65 -4.70 3.69 17.05
CA ALA A 65 -5.93 3.83 17.84
C ALA A 65 -6.36 5.30 18.09
N ASP A 66 -5.41 6.19 18.35
CA ASP A 66 -5.71 7.62 18.54
C ASP A 66 -6.18 8.28 17.23
N THR A 67 -5.61 7.87 16.09
CA THR A 67 -6.06 8.33 14.75
C THR A 67 -7.48 7.86 14.47
N GLU A 68 -7.77 6.58 14.70
CA GLU A 68 -9.12 6.02 14.55
C GLU A 68 -10.14 6.79 15.38
N LYS A 69 -9.83 7.03 16.66
CA LYS A 69 -10.66 7.83 17.57
C LYS A 69 -10.90 9.25 17.05
N LYS A 70 -9.84 9.97 16.67
CA LYS A 70 -9.94 11.35 16.16
C LYS A 70 -10.76 11.44 14.87
N LEU A 71 -10.64 10.47 13.96
CA LEU A 71 -11.45 10.39 12.74
C LEU A 71 -12.93 10.20 13.06
N SER A 72 -13.27 9.31 14.01
CA SER A 72 -14.64 9.14 14.50
C SER A 72 -15.19 10.43 15.14
N GLU A 73 -14.36 11.14 15.91
CA GLU A 73 -14.73 12.43 16.53
C GLU A 73 -14.92 13.57 15.51
N LEU A 74 -14.40 13.45 14.28
CA LEU A 74 -14.71 14.34 13.16
C LEU A 74 -16.07 14.06 12.54
N GLY A 75 -16.76 12.98 12.96
CA GLY A 75 -18.06 12.55 12.44
C GLY A 75 -17.96 11.59 11.26
N ILE A 76 -16.77 11.03 10.99
CA ILE A 76 -16.58 9.98 9.98
C ILE A 76 -17.09 8.65 10.52
N ASN A 77 -17.79 7.88 9.69
CA ASN A 77 -18.27 6.53 10.02
C ASN A 77 -17.10 5.54 9.91
N VAL A 78 -16.34 5.39 10.98
CA VAL A 78 -15.20 4.46 11.01
C VAL A 78 -15.69 3.06 11.37
N ILE A 79 -15.52 2.12 10.45
CA ILE A 79 -15.84 0.71 10.64
C ILE A 79 -14.65 0.03 11.31
N LYS A 80 -14.88 -0.60 12.45
CA LYS A 80 -13.82 -1.28 13.18
C LYS A 80 -13.37 -2.54 12.43
N ALA A 81 -12.08 -2.60 12.14
CA ALA A 81 -11.46 -3.76 11.51
C ALA A 81 -11.40 -4.97 12.47
N THR A 82 -11.49 -6.16 11.91
CA THR A 82 -11.47 -7.43 12.64
C THR A 82 -10.08 -8.07 12.52
N TYR A 83 -9.60 -8.69 13.60
CA TYR A 83 -8.41 -9.53 13.54
C TYR A 83 -8.75 -10.86 12.85
N PRO A 84 -7.87 -11.38 11.99
CA PRO A 84 -8.06 -12.70 11.41
C PRO A 84 -8.03 -13.76 12.52
N THR A 85 -8.99 -14.70 12.48
CA THR A 85 -9.07 -15.77 13.46
C THR A 85 -7.99 -16.83 13.27
N GLU A 86 -7.52 -16.99 12.03
CA GLU A 86 -6.49 -17.94 11.67
C GLU A 86 -5.32 -17.26 10.95
N PRO A 87 -4.07 -17.71 11.15
CA PRO A 87 -2.92 -17.25 10.36
C PRO A 87 -3.15 -17.47 8.85
N GLY A 88 -2.84 -16.45 8.05
CA GLY A 88 -3.04 -16.50 6.59
C GLY A 88 -4.47 -16.20 6.12
N SER A 89 -5.42 -15.84 7.02
CA SER A 89 -6.81 -15.54 6.68
C SER A 89 -7.16 -14.04 6.67
N TYR A 90 -6.15 -13.17 6.63
CA TYR A 90 -6.37 -11.72 6.61
C TYR A 90 -7.21 -11.25 5.42
N THR A 91 -6.97 -11.80 4.24
CA THR A 91 -7.72 -11.42 3.03
C THR A 91 -9.21 -11.69 3.18
N GLU A 92 -9.58 -12.87 3.66
CA GLU A 92 -10.97 -13.29 3.88
C GLU A 92 -11.66 -12.41 4.95
N THR A 93 -10.92 -12.10 6.01
CA THR A 93 -11.37 -11.20 7.09
C THR A 93 -11.59 -9.78 6.57
N LEU A 94 -10.64 -9.26 5.77
CA LEU A 94 -10.76 -7.93 5.16
C LEU A 94 -11.96 -7.86 4.21
N GLU A 95 -12.21 -8.89 3.40
CA GLU A 95 -13.38 -8.93 2.51
C GLU A 95 -14.71 -8.93 3.28
N ALA A 96 -14.77 -9.62 4.43
CA ALA A 96 -15.94 -9.57 5.30
C ALA A 96 -16.13 -8.16 5.91
N ASP A 97 -15.05 -7.51 6.33
CA ASP A 97 -15.09 -6.14 6.84
C ASP A 97 -15.49 -5.13 5.75
N VAL A 98 -15.03 -5.31 4.53
CA VAL A 98 -15.42 -4.49 3.36
C VAL A 98 -16.91 -4.63 3.05
N LYS A 99 -17.49 -5.84 3.19
CA LYS A 99 -18.95 -6.01 3.06
C LYS A 99 -19.70 -5.21 4.12
N ARG A 100 -19.24 -5.21 5.38
CA ARG A 100 -19.83 -4.38 6.44
C ARG A 100 -19.70 -2.88 6.15
N LEU A 101 -18.55 -2.45 5.58
CA LEU A 101 -18.33 -1.08 5.15
C LEU A 101 -19.37 -0.65 4.10
N TRP A 102 -19.61 -1.48 3.07
CA TRP A 102 -20.61 -1.21 2.05
C TRP A 102 -22.05 -1.22 2.61
N GLN A 103 -22.39 -2.16 3.48
CA GLN A 103 -23.69 -2.18 4.15
C GLN A 103 -23.96 -0.91 4.96
N ALA A 104 -22.94 -0.39 5.65
CA ALA A 104 -23.07 0.86 6.39
C ALA A 104 -23.26 2.07 5.45
N ALA A 105 -22.57 2.09 4.28
CA ALA A 105 -22.66 3.18 3.33
C ALA A 105 -23.99 3.21 2.55
N ALA A 106 -24.62 2.06 2.32
CA ALA A 106 -25.81 1.90 1.49
C ALA A 106 -26.96 2.84 1.88
N SER A 107 -27.16 3.09 3.19
CA SER A 107 -28.23 3.94 3.70
C SER A 107 -28.13 5.42 3.26
N ASN A 108 -26.94 5.88 2.88
CA ASN A 108 -26.69 7.27 2.48
C ASN A 108 -26.51 7.44 0.97
N ILE A 109 -26.70 6.37 0.19
CA ILE A 109 -26.63 6.43 -1.27
C ILE A 109 -28.04 6.57 -1.83
N SER A 110 -28.29 7.67 -2.55
CA SER A 110 -29.54 8.01 -3.25
C SER A 110 -29.29 8.19 -4.74
N ASP A 111 -30.32 8.25 -5.56
CA ASP A 111 -30.25 8.29 -7.04
C ASP A 111 -29.32 9.34 -7.63
N ASN A 112 -29.08 10.45 -6.93
CA ASN A 112 -28.20 11.53 -7.40
C ASN A 112 -26.83 11.56 -6.72
N THR A 113 -26.52 10.56 -5.89
CA THR A 113 -25.27 10.48 -5.14
C THR A 113 -24.10 10.13 -6.06
N LEU A 114 -23.01 10.89 -5.97
CA LEU A 114 -21.71 10.50 -6.50
C LEU A 114 -21.00 9.62 -5.48
N VAL A 115 -20.72 8.37 -5.82
CA VAL A 115 -19.99 7.45 -4.96
C VAL A 115 -18.51 7.45 -5.36
N ILE A 116 -17.64 7.81 -4.42
CA ILE A 116 -16.18 7.75 -4.60
C ILE A 116 -15.63 6.62 -3.73
N ILE A 117 -14.87 5.73 -4.34
CA ILE A 117 -14.17 4.65 -3.63
C ILE A 117 -12.69 5.02 -3.53
N LEU A 118 -12.17 5.21 -2.31
CA LEU A 118 -10.76 5.47 -2.05
C LEU A 118 -10.11 4.22 -1.47
N ASP A 119 -9.47 3.42 -2.32
CA ASP A 119 -9.02 2.08 -1.97
C ASP A 119 -7.50 1.95 -1.86
N ASP A 120 -7.08 1.15 -0.91
CA ASP A 120 -5.70 0.69 -0.73
C ASP A 120 -5.70 -0.84 -0.74
N GLY A 121 -5.47 -1.43 -1.90
CA GLY A 121 -5.41 -2.87 -2.12
C GLY A 121 -6.55 -3.44 -2.97
N GLY A 122 -7.48 -2.61 -3.46
CA GLY A 122 -8.50 -2.98 -4.42
C GLY A 122 -9.72 -3.72 -3.87
N TYR A 123 -9.81 -3.91 -2.56
CA TYR A 123 -10.87 -4.74 -1.96
C TYR A 123 -12.23 -4.03 -1.90
N ALA A 124 -12.26 -2.72 -1.67
CA ALA A 124 -13.50 -1.96 -1.70
C ALA A 124 -14.07 -1.87 -3.12
N ILE A 125 -13.19 -1.66 -4.12
CA ILE A 125 -13.57 -1.64 -5.53
C ILE A 125 -14.01 -3.03 -6.00
N LYS A 126 -13.27 -4.08 -5.65
CA LYS A 126 -13.62 -5.48 -6.00
C LYS A 126 -15.00 -5.88 -5.48
N ASN A 127 -15.35 -5.45 -4.28
CA ASN A 127 -16.57 -5.87 -3.59
C ASN A 127 -17.68 -4.80 -3.60
N PHE A 128 -17.61 -3.79 -4.47
CA PHE A 128 -18.71 -2.83 -4.53
C PHE A 128 -19.99 -3.53 -5.03
N PRO A 129 -21.17 -3.15 -4.49
CA PRO A 129 -22.43 -3.79 -4.81
C PRO A 129 -22.96 -3.30 -6.19
N GLU A 130 -22.42 -3.86 -7.27
CA GLU A 130 -22.67 -3.43 -8.66
C GLU A 130 -24.13 -3.44 -9.04
N GLU A 131 -24.87 -4.50 -8.66
CA GLU A 131 -26.29 -4.65 -8.99
C GLU A 131 -27.17 -3.57 -8.31
N GLU A 132 -26.80 -3.18 -7.07
CA GLU A 132 -27.54 -2.18 -6.29
C GLU A 132 -27.22 -0.74 -6.73
N LEU A 133 -26.03 -0.52 -7.32
CA LEU A 133 -25.51 0.78 -7.69
C LEU A 133 -25.41 1.03 -9.20
N GLN A 134 -26.08 0.23 -10.03
CA GLN A 134 -26.02 0.34 -11.51
C GLN A 134 -26.40 1.71 -12.06
N SER A 135 -27.35 2.40 -11.44
CA SER A 135 -27.82 3.73 -11.84
C SER A 135 -26.95 4.86 -11.30
N HIS A 136 -26.03 4.57 -10.38
CA HIS A 136 -25.23 5.57 -9.69
C HIS A 136 -23.91 5.84 -10.41
N LYS A 137 -23.39 7.05 -10.21
CA LYS A 137 -22.05 7.40 -10.64
C LYS A 137 -21.05 6.90 -9.59
N VAL A 138 -20.37 5.80 -9.89
CA VAL A 138 -19.36 5.19 -9.03
C VAL A 138 -18.01 5.33 -9.69
N LEU A 139 -17.03 5.93 -8.99
CA LEU A 139 -15.66 6.09 -9.45
C LEU A 139 -14.69 5.62 -8.37
N GLY A 140 -13.69 4.84 -8.79
CA GLY A 140 -12.66 4.32 -7.91
C GLY A 140 -11.36 5.12 -7.96
N ILE A 141 -10.61 5.05 -6.87
CA ILE A 141 -9.21 5.51 -6.76
C ILE A 141 -8.45 4.37 -6.12
N GLU A 142 -7.43 3.85 -6.82
CA GLU A 142 -6.58 2.78 -6.28
C GLU A 142 -5.16 3.27 -6.02
N GLN A 143 -4.72 3.08 -4.79
CA GLN A 143 -3.45 3.58 -4.28
C GLN A 143 -2.27 2.64 -4.53
N THR A 144 -2.50 1.31 -4.70
CA THR A 144 -1.45 0.28 -4.68
C THR A 144 -1.35 -0.52 -5.97
N MET A 145 -0.14 -0.95 -6.32
CA MET A 145 0.04 -1.86 -7.47
C MET A 145 -0.56 -3.26 -7.22
N SER A 146 -0.62 -3.70 -5.95
CA SER A 146 -1.32 -4.95 -5.59
C SER A 146 -2.83 -4.85 -5.87
N GLY A 147 -3.44 -3.71 -5.55
CA GLY A 147 -4.84 -3.43 -5.88
C GLY A 147 -5.08 -3.38 -7.38
N ILE A 148 -4.24 -2.69 -8.15
CA ILE A 148 -4.34 -2.69 -9.62
C ILE A 148 -4.23 -4.13 -10.18
N LYS A 149 -3.29 -4.95 -9.70
CA LYS A 149 -3.19 -6.37 -10.08
C LYS A 149 -4.46 -7.16 -9.73
N LEU A 150 -5.04 -6.91 -8.55
CA LEU A 150 -6.29 -7.54 -8.11
C LEU A 150 -7.45 -7.15 -9.04
N LEU A 151 -7.59 -5.88 -9.37
CA LEU A 151 -8.63 -5.35 -10.24
C LEU A 151 -8.50 -5.86 -11.69
N ASN A 152 -7.29 -5.99 -12.22
CA ASN A 152 -7.05 -6.59 -13.53
C ASN A 152 -7.47 -8.06 -13.61
N ARG A 153 -7.38 -8.80 -12.49
CA ARG A 153 -7.86 -10.20 -12.40
C ARG A 153 -9.37 -10.29 -12.17
N ASN A 154 -9.97 -9.24 -11.60
CA ASN A 154 -11.39 -9.18 -11.22
C ASN A 154 -12.01 -7.91 -11.82
N PHE A 155 -12.04 -7.85 -13.15
CA PHE A 155 -12.49 -6.65 -13.86
C PHE A 155 -13.86 -6.18 -13.36
N ARG A 156 -13.95 -4.92 -12.98
CA ARG A 156 -15.19 -4.22 -12.65
C ARG A 156 -15.47 -3.15 -13.68
N ASN A 157 -16.73 -2.99 -14.01
CA ASN A 157 -17.18 -2.10 -15.07
C ASN A 157 -17.31 -0.64 -14.57
N LEU A 158 -16.30 -0.15 -13.86
CA LEU A 158 -16.24 1.22 -13.35
C LEU A 158 -14.89 1.88 -13.66
N PRO A 159 -14.86 3.22 -13.81
CA PRO A 159 -13.63 3.97 -13.97
C PRO A 159 -12.84 4.02 -12.66
N VAL A 160 -11.53 3.73 -12.73
CA VAL A 160 -10.64 3.74 -11.57
C VAL A 160 -9.40 4.59 -11.86
N ILE A 161 -9.21 5.69 -11.11
CA ILE A 161 -7.97 6.45 -11.16
C ILE A 161 -6.86 5.65 -10.48
N SER A 162 -5.81 5.34 -11.23
CA SER A 162 -4.62 4.68 -10.69
C SER A 162 -3.64 5.72 -10.13
N VAL A 163 -3.70 5.94 -8.82
CA VAL A 163 -2.64 6.65 -8.10
C VAL A 163 -1.38 5.77 -8.04
N ALA A 164 -1.55 4.46 -7.91
CA ALA A 164 -0.48 3.48 -7.90
C ALA A 164 0.46 3.57 -9.11
N GLY A 165 -0.10 3.75 -10.32
CA GLY A 165 0.63 3.86 -11.57
C GLY A 165 1.09 5.28 -11.90
N SER A 166 0.78 6.28 -11.06
CA SER A 166 1.21 7.66 -11.29
C SER A 166 2.74 7.78 -11.25
N ALA A 167 3.28 8.62 -12.11
CA ALA A 167 4.71 8.85 -12.18
C ALA A 167 5.27 9.39 -10.86
N ALA A 168 4.55 10.32 -10.25
CA ALA A 168 4.92 10.89 -8.97
C ALA A 168 5.04 9.79 -7.89
N LYS A 169 4.07 8.87 -7.80
CA LYS A 169 4.12 7.80 -6.81
C LYS A 169 5.21 6.77 -7.11
N THR A 170 5.31 6.30 -8.35
CA THR A 170 6.25 5.23 -8.73
C THR A 170 7.73 5.66 -8.63
N ILE A 171 8.01 6.95 -8.68
CA ILE A 171 9.37 7.50 -8.61
C ILE A 171 9.68 8.04 -7.22
N ILE A 172 8.78 8.83 -6.62
CA ILE A 172 9.06 9.54 -5.37
C ILE A 172 8.88 8.68 -4.13
N GLU A 173 7.86 7.81 -4.09
CA GLU A 173 7.53 7.04 -2.89
C GLU A 173 8.53 5.90 -2.55
N PRO A 174 9.12 5.14 -3.49
CA PRO A 174 9.93 3.98 -3.14
C PRO A 174 11.10 4.26 -2.21
N PRO A 175 11.91 5.31 -2.35
CA PRO A 175 12.95 5.67 -1.37
C PRO A 175 12.38 5.93 0.03
N ILE A 176 11.22 6.59 0.13
CA ILE A 176 10.56 6.92 1.41
C ILE A 176 10.12 5.64 2.12
N VAL A 177 9.44 4.75 1.41
CA VAL A 177 8.96 3.47 1.97
C VAL A 177 10.14 2.57 2.33
N SER A 178 11.17 2.50 1.48
CA SER A 178 12.35 1.67 1.75
C SER A 178 13.12 2.14 2.99
N GLU A 179 13.19 3.43 3.26
CA GLU A 179 13.79 3.97 4.48
C GLU A 179 13.06 3.46 5.73
N ALA A 180 11.72 3.53 5.74
CA ALA A 180 10.91 3.00 6.84
C ALA A 180 11.08 1.49 7.02
N VAL A 181 11.12 0.74 5.90
CA VAL A 181 11.38 -0.71 5.89
C VAL A 181 12.77 -1.01 6.44
N ASN A 182 13.81 -0.29 5.99
CA ASN A 182 15.20 -0.50 6.42
C ASN A 182 15.42 -0.20 7.90
N ILE A 183 14.76 0.81 8.46
CA ILE A 183 14.78 1.07 9.90
C ILE A 183 14.24 -0.15 10.67
N ARG A 184 13.19 -0.80 10.16
CA ARG A 184 12.61 -1.99 10.77
C ARG A 184 13.46 -3.23 10.60
N LEU A 185 13.93 -3.47 9.39
CA LEU A 185 14.85 -4.58 9.10
C LEU A 185 16.13 -4.43 9.91
N GLY A 186 16.63 -3.21 10.10
CA GLY A 186 17.79 -2.95 10.96
C GLY A 186 17.63 -3.53 12.37
N LYS A 187 16.48 -3.28 13.03
CA LYS A 187 16.17 -3.85 14.36
C LYS A 187 16.11 -5.38 14.33
N VAL A 188 15.44 -5.95 13.33
CA VAL A 188 15.36 -7.40 13.17
C VAL A 188 16.75 -8.01 12.93
N ILE A 189 17.59 -7.38 12.12
CA ILE A 189 18.95 -7.82 11.81
C ILE A 189 19.84 -7.73 13.06
N GLU A 190 19.71 -6.67 13.85
CA GLU A 190 20.44 -6.49 15.11
C GLU A 190 20.06 -7.55 16.16
N GLU A 191 18.83 -8.05 16.16
CA GLU A 191 18.39 -9.11 17.06
C GLU A 191 18.80 -10.50 16.56
N LEU A 192 18.70 -10.76 15.25
CA LEU A 192 18.91 -12.10 14.66
C LEU A 192 20.35 -12.38 14.26
N HIS A 193 21.14 -11.35 13.97
CA HIS A 193 22.51 -11.46 13.44
C HIS A 193 22.62 -12.42 12.24
N PRO A 194 21.76 -12.28 11.19
CA PRO A 194 21.72 -13.21 10.08
C PRO A 194 23.03 -13.19 9.30
N LYS A 195 23.51 -14.38 8.89
CA LYS A 195 24.72 -14.49 8.05
C LYS A 195 24.46 -14.04 6.63
N LYS A 196 23.25 -14.31 6.12
CA LYS A 196 22.79 -13.94 4.78
C LYS A 196 21.33 -13.50 4.81
N ILE A 197 21.01 -12.50 3.98
CA ILE A 197 19.67 -11.97 3.81
C ILE A 197 19.21 -12.27 2.38
N GLY A 198 18.07 -12.95 2.25
CA GLY A 198 17.38 -13.19 0.98
C GLY A 198 16.28 -12.16 0.76
N ILE A 199 16.16 -11.64 -0.45
CA ILE A 199 15.06 -10.78 -0.86
C ILE A 199 14.33 -11.43 -2.04
N ILE A 200 13.03 -11.68 -1.88
CA ILE A 200 12.18 -12.26 -2.92
C ILE A 200 11.38 -11.13 -3.55
N GLY A 201 11.61 -10.89 -4.84
CA GLY A 201 11.04 -9.75 -5.58
C GLY A 201 12.02 -8.56 -5.68
N TYR A 202 12.21 -8.07 -6.91
CA TYR A 202 13.15 -6.98 -7.23
C TYR A 202 12.45 -5.83 -7.97
N GLY A 203 11.16 -5.62 -7.63
CA GLY A 203 10.41 -4.43 -8.02
C GLY A 203 10.91 -3.18 -7.30
N ASN A 204 10.20 -2.05 -7.44
CA ASN A 204 10.64 -0.75 -6.89
C ASN A 204 11.06 -0.81 -5.42
N ILE A 205 10.27 -1.45 -4.55
CA ILE A 205 10.56 -1.55 -3.12
C ILE A 205 11.68 -2.55 -2.85
N GLY A 206 11.61 -3.77 -3.42
CA GLY A 206 12.63 -4.80 -3.23
C GLY A 206 14.01 -4.34 -3.71
N PHE A 207 14.08 -3.65 -4.87
CA PHE A 207 15.31 -3.02 -5.37
C PHE A 207 15.86 -1.99 -4.39
N ALA A 208 15.02 -1.07 -3.90
CA ALA A 208 15.45 -0.02 -2.99
C ALA A 208 15.95 -0.59 -1.65
N VAL A 209 15.27 -1.62 -1.12
CA VAL A 209 15.70 -2.34 0.10
C VAL A 209 17.02 -3.08 -0.13
N ALA A 210 17.15 -3.82 -1.26
CA ALA A 210 18.38 -4.52 -1.61
C ALA A 210 19.56 -3.58 -1.72
N LYS A 211 19.36 -2.40 -2.36
CA LYS A 211 20.38 -1.35 -2.51
C LYS A 211 20.90 -0.86 -1.16
N GLU A 212 20.04 -0.66 -0.18
CA GLU A 212 20.47 -0.20 1.13
C GLU A 212 21.13 -1.32 1.95
N LEU A 213 20.53 -2.51 1.99
CA LEU A 213 21.07 -3.63 2.77
C LEU A 213 22.41 -4.12 2.23
N SER A 214 22.62 -4.14 0.91
CA SER A 214 23.88 -4.59 0.29
C SER A 214 25.09 -3.72 0.66
N LYS A 215 24.90 -2.51 1.18
CA LYS A 215 25.99 -1.66 1.69
C LYS A 215 26.68 -2.27 2.94
N LYS A 216 25.96 -3.10 3.70
CA LYS A 216 26.43 -3.63 5.00
C LYS A 216 26.37 -5.16 5.12
N TYR A 217 25.51 -5.81 4.33
CA TYR A 217 25.21 -7.24 4.47
C TYR A 217 25.38 -7.98 3.14
N LYS A 218 25.58 -9.30 3.20
CA LYS A 218 25.49 -10.17 2.03
C LYS A 218 24.02 -10.37 1.67
N VAL A 219 23.61 -9.91 0.50
CA VAL A 219 22.23 -9.95 0.02
C VAL A 219 22.11 -10.87 -1.18
N GLU A 220 21.23 -11.85 -1.09
CA GLU A 220 20.81 -12.68 -2.21
C GLU A 220 19.42 -12.22 -2.67
N VAL A 221 19.19 -12.19 -4.00
CA VAL A 221 17.92 -11.73 -4.58
C VAL A 221 17.37 -12.81 -5.50
N PHE A 222 16.09 -13.10 -5.39
CA PHE A 222 15.35 -13.90 -6.35
C PHE A 222 14.30 -13.03 -7.06
N GLU A 223 14.32 -13.01 -8.39
CA GLU A 223 13.36 -12.29 -9.24
C GLU A 223 13.03 -13.13 -10.48
N ARG A 224 11.71 -13.31 -10.73
CA ARG A 224 11.22 -14.06 -11.91
C ARG A 224 11.34 -13.28 -13.22
N ASN A 225 11.22 -11.96 -13.13
CA ASN A 225 11.32 -11.08 -14.29
C ASN A 225 12.78 -10.86 -14.69
N GLN A 226 13.22 -11.47 -15.79
CA GLN A 226 14.60 -11.39 -16.28
C GLN A 226 15.05 -9.95 -16.58
N LYS A 227 14.16 -9.06 -17.00
CA LYS A 227 14.49 -7.64 -17.24
C LYS A 227 14.88 -6.93 -15.94
N LEU A 228 14.16 -7.20 -14.86
CA LEU A 228 14.49 -6.66 -13.53
C LEU A 228 15.76 -7.31 -12.98
N ALA A 229 15.91 -8.63 -13.11
CA ALA A 229 17.11 -9.36 -12.68
C ALA A 229 18.39 -8.94 -13.43
N ALA A 230 18.27 -8.34 -14.62
CA ALA A 230 19.39 -7.80 -15.37
C ALA A 230 19.98 -6.51 -14.76
N VAL A 231 19.22 -5.80 -13.91
CA VAL A 231 19.68 -4.59 -13.21
C VAL A 231 20.61 -4.98 -12.07
N LYS A 232 21.91 -4.84 -12.26
CA LYS A 232 22.92 -5.26 -11.28
C LYS A 232 23.17 -4.19 -10.23
N LEU A 233 23.30 -4.64 -8.98
CA LEU A 233 23.78 -3.84 -7.85
C LEU A 233 25.05 -4.47 -7.27
N ASN A 234 26.01 -3.64 -6.88
CA ASN A 234 27.17 -4.11 -6.14
C ASN A 234 26.75 -4.70 -4.81
N GLY A 235 27.32 -5.85 -4.44
CA GLY A 235 27.01 -6.55 -3.17
C GLY A 235 25.72 -7.38 -3.20
N VAL A 236 25.04 -7.47 -4.33
CA VAL A 236 23.84 -8.31 -4.52
C VAL A 236 24.16 -9.49 -5.43
N VAL A 237 23.78 -10.68 -4.99
CA VAL A 237 23.89 -11.93 -5.77
C VAL A 237 22.49 -12.39 -6.16
N PHE A 238 22.28 -12.71 -7.43
CA PHE A 238 21.02 -13.27 -7.90
C PHE A 238 21.00 -14.78 -7.76
N CYS A 239 20.02 -15.30 -7.04
CA CYS A 239 19.78 -16.74 -6.90
C CYS A 239 19.07 -17.30 -8.13
N PRO A 240 19.45 -18.49 -8.61
CA PRO A 240 18.81 -19.11 -9.76
C PRO A 240 17.39 -19.60 -9.45
N ASP A 241 17.12 -19.98 -8.22
CA ASP A 241 15.83 -20.49 -7.77
C ASP A 241 15.53 -20.13 -6.31
N LEU A 242 14.25 -20.14 -5.99
CA LEU A 242 13.76 -19.74 -4.67
C LEU A 242 14.09 -20.75 -3.57
N PHE A 243 14.16 -22.04 -3.91
CA PHE A 243 14.49 -23.09 -2.94
C PHE A 243 15.93 -22.92 -2.45
N SER A 244 16.89 -22.74 -3.35
CA SER A 244 18.29 -22.48 -3.02
C SER A 244 18.45 -21.26 -2.12
N MET A 245 17.75 -20.15 -2.43
CA MET A 245 17.75 -18.97 -1.57
C MET A 245 17.23 -19.29 -0.17
N PHE A 246 16.12 -20.04 -0.07
CA PHE A 246 15.53 -20.40 1.21
C PHE A 246 16.48 -21.25 2.05
N GLN A 247 17.24 -22.15 1.43
CA GLN A 247 18.26 -22.93 2.14
C GLN A 247 19.43 -22.04 2.61
N ASN A 248 19.91 -21.14 1.76
CA ASN A 248 21.11 -20.37 2.00
C ASN A 248 20.94 -19.20 2.98
N CYS A 249 19.74 -18.60 3.07
CA CYS A 249 19.50 -17.37 3.82
C CYS A 249 18.84 -17.64 5.18
N ASP A 250 19.24 -16.90 6.20
CA ASP A 250 18.68 -17.00 7.55
C ASP A 250 17.48 -16.07 7.74
N LEU A 251 17.54 -14.88 7.12
CA LEU A 251 16.46 -13.89 7.05
C LEU A 251 15.98 -13.76 5.61
N ILE A 252 14.69 -13.93 5.39
CA ILE A 252 14.05 -13.86 4.07
C ILE A 252 12.99 -12.77 4.08
N VAL A 253 13.19 -11.80 3.19
CA VAL A 253 12.32 -10.62 3.01
C VAL A 253 11.50 -10.80 1.75
N GLY A 254 10.18 -10.91 1.88
CA GLY A 254 9.25 -11.00 0.76
C GLY A 254 8.77 -9.62 0.31
N ALA A 255 8.89 -9.32 -1.00
CA ALA A 255 8.61 -8.03 -1.61
C ALA A 255 7.83 -8.14 -2.94
N THR A 256 7.06 -9.22 -3.15
CA THR A 256 6.39 -9.50 -4.42
C THR A 256 4.92 -9.07 -4.44
N GLY A 257 4.27 -9.12 -3.28
CA GLY A 257 2.81 -8.98 -3.14
C GLY A 257 2.02 -10.19 -3.67
N ASP A 258 2.72 -11.32 -3.90
CA ASP A 258 2.13 -12.61 -4.27
C ASP A 258 2.57 -13.69 -3.26
N ASP A 259 1.86 -14.82 -3.19
CA ASP A 259 2.23 -15.94 -2.30
C ASP A 259 3.43 -16.71 -2.86
N VAL A 260 4.62 -16.36 -2.35
CA VAL A 260 5.88 -16.99 -2.76
C VAL A 260 6.06 -18.38 -2.18
N SER A 261 5.32 -18.74 -1.16
CA SER A 261 5.38 -20.06 -0.51
C SER A 261 4.52 -21.12 -1.18
N LYS A 262 3.64 -20.75 -2.11
CA LYS A 262 2.63 -21.63 -2.70
C LYS A 262 3.18 -22.90 -3.32
N GLU A 263 4.29 -22.80 -4.05
CA GLU A 263 4.92 -23.94 -4.73
C GLU A 263 5.91 -24.71 -3.84
N TYR A 264 6.36 -24.11 -2.74
CA TYR A 264 7.49 -24.59 -1.96
C TYR A 264 7.16 -24.93 -0.50
N PHE A 265 5.93 -24.65 -0.03
CA PHE A 265 5.62 -24.80 1.41
C PHE A 265 5.90 -26.22 1.95
N SER A 266 5.61 -27.27 1.18
CA SER A 266 5.91 -28.66 1.60
C SER A 266 7.40 -28.86 1.80
N SER A 267 8.21 -28.49 0.81
CA SER A 267 9.68 -28.60 0.90
C SER A 267 10.26 -27.80 2.05
N TRP A 268 9.70 -26.59 2.30
CA TRP A 268 10.14 -25.72 3.38
C TRP A 268 9.75 -26.28 4.76
N LEU A 269 8.60 -26.95 4.87
CA LEU A 269 8.16 -27.58 6.12
C LEU A 269 8.86 -28.92 6.39
N GLU A 270 9.35 -29.60 5.35
CA GLU A 270 9.96 -30.91 5.48
C GLU A 270 11.43 -30.81 5.85
N ASN A 271 12.22 -30.01 5.14
CA ASN A 271 13.68 -30.02 5.27
C ASN A 271 14.31 -28.65 5.01
N ILE A 272 14.87 -28.03 6.03
CA ILE A 272 15.63 -26.78 5.94
C ILE A 272 16.98 -26.87 6.67
N ASP A 273 17.99 -26.14 6.15
CA ASP A 273 19.35 -26.12 6.67
C ASP A 273 19.57 -25.13 7.82
N GLY A 274 18.72 -25.17 8.82
CA GLY A 274 18.79 -24.25 9.95
C GLY A 274 17.51 -23.42 10.12
N ASP A 275 17.42 -22.70 11.21
CA ASP A 275 16.27 -21.82 11.48
C ASP A 275 16.17 -20.71 10.46
N LYS A 276 14.94 -20.36 10.09
CA LYS A 276 14.63 -19.29 9.13
C LYS A 276 13.73 -18.24 9.76
N THR A 277 13.93 -17.00 9.37
CA THR A 277 13.01 -15.91 9.72
C THR A 277 12.44 -15.29 8.45
N LEU A 278 11.12 -15.25 8.35
CA LEU A 278 10.38 -14.68 7.23
C LEU A 278 9.77 -13.34 7.63
N ILE A 279 9.91 -12.34 6.80
CA ILE A 279 9.32 -11.02 6.99
C ILE A 279 8.75 -10.49 5.67
N SER A 280 7.50 -10.04 5.66
CA SER A 280 6.89 -9.42 4.50
C SER A 280 7.08 -7.91 4.52
N ILE A 281 7.37 -7.32 3.37
CA ILE A 281 7.33 -5.88 3.13
C ILE A 281 6.26 -5.50 2.08
N SER A 282 5.38 -6.46 1.77
CA SER A 282 4.21 -6.32 0.91
C SER A 282 2.93 -6.24 1.73
N SER A 283 1.90 -5.60 1.20
CA SER A 283 0.62 -5.39 1.90
C SER A 283 -0.09 -6.71 2.23
N GLY A 284 -0.69 -6.79 3.42
CA GLY A 284 -1.42 -7.95 3.91
C GLY A 284 -0.50 -9.07 4.40
N ASP A 285 -1.05 -10.29 4.47
CA ASP A 285 -0.36 -11.53 4.85
C ASP A 285 -0.13 -12.47 3.65
N VAL A 286 -0.17 -11.93 2.44
CA VAL A 286 -0.20 -12.71 1.20
C VAL A 286 1.13 -13.41 0.92
N GLU A 287 2.25 -12.77 1.23
CA GLU A 287 3.59 -13.18 0.82
C GLU A 287 3.96 -14.62 1.24
N PHE A 288 3.54 -15.03 2.44
CA PHE A 288 3.80 -16.35 2.99
C PHE A 288 2.50 -17.13 3.33
N LYS A 289 1.42 -16.85 2.59
CA LYS A 289 0.08 -17.36 2.90
C LYS A 289 0.03 -18.89 2.94
N SER A 290 0.57 -19.58 1.95
CA SER A 290 0.49 -21.03 1.87
C SER A 290 1.23 -21.73 3.01
N ILE A 291 2.40 -21.25 3.45
CA ILE A 291 3.08 -21.85 4.61
C ILE A 291 2.30 -21.64 5.90
N LEU A 292 1.67 -20.47 6.08
CA LEU A 292 0.83 -20.19 7.25
C LEU A 292 -0.41 -21.08 7.28
N LEU A 293 -1.13 -21.20 6.17
CA LEU A 293 -2.33 -22.04 6.08
C LEU A 293 -2.03 -23.53 6.30
N ASN A 294 -0.92 -24.03 5.76
CA ASN A 294 -0.55 -25.44 5.90
C ASN A 294 0.03 -25.80 7.30
N ALA A 295 0.58 -24.80 7.98
CA ALA A 295 1.08 -24.96 9.37
C ALA A 295 0.06 -24.55 10.44
N ARG A 296 -1.16 -24.17 10.08
CA ARG A 296 -2.17 -23.57 11.00
C ARG A 296 -2.41 -24.40 12.28
N ASN A 297 -2.34 -25.74 12.20
CA ASN A 297 -2.54 -26.61 13.36
C ASN A 297 -1.43 -26.50 14.42
N GLN A 298 -0.28 -25.93 14.07
CA GLN A 298 0.84 -25.65 14.96
C GLN A 298 0.81 -24.20 15.48
N LEU A 299 -0.05 -23.35 14.92
CA LEU A 299 -0.03 -21.91 15.17
C LEU A 299 -1.16 -21.48 16.10
N SER A 300 -0.87 -20.51 16.98
CA SER A 300 -1.88 -19.85 17.79
C SER A 300 -2.69 -18.87 16.97
N PRO A 301 -3.95 -18.58 17.34
CA PRO A 301 -4.73 -17.51 16.73
C PRO A 301 -3.98 -16.18 16.69
N VAL A 302 -4.22 -15.38 15.65
CA VAL A 302 -3.61 -14.06 15.53
C VAL A 302 -4.39 -13.08 16.42
N THR A 303 -3.75 -12.63 17.48
CA THR A 303 -4.33 -11.67 18.45
C THR A 303 -3.71 -10.27 18.37
N SER A 304 -2.62 -10.14 17.62
CA SER A 304 -1.89 -8.90 17.40
C SER A 304 -1.20 -8.89 16.04
N ALA A 305 -1.25 -7.75 15.37
CA ALA A 305 -0.48 -7.52 14.13
C ALA A 305 1.06 -7.52 14.35
N LEU A 306 1.51 -7.60 15.59
CA LEU A 306 2.94 -7.66 15.94
C LEU A 306 3.40 -9.09 16.31
N GLN A 307 2.48 -10.06 16.37
CA GLN A 307 2.76 -11.42 16.81
C GLN A 307 3.73 -12.13 15.84
N THR A 308 4.76 -12.76 16.42
CA THR A 308 5.61 -13.71 15.67
C THR A 308 4.99 -15.11 15.76
N LEU A 309 4.84 -15.75 14.61
CA LEU A 309 4.38 -17.12 14.51
C LEU A 309 5.58 -18.05 14.31
N GLU A 310 5.64 -19.14 15.04
CA GLU A 310 6.73 -20.13 14.96
C GLU A 310 6.19 -21.48 14.50
N ILE A 311 6.80 -22.01 13.45
CA ILE A 311 6.48 -23.31 12.84
C ILE A 311 7.68 -24.23 13.06
N THR A 312 7.43 -25.44 13.52
CA THR A 312 8.46 -26.48 13.63
C THR A 312 8.40 -27.39 12.41
N THR A 313 9.50 -27.52 11.70
CA THR A 313 9.64 -28.38 10.52
C THR A 313 9.80 -29.85 10.93
N THR A 314 9.64 -30.78 9.99
CA THR A 314 9.78 -32.21 10.26
C THR A 314 11.17 -32.61 10.70
N ASN A 315 12.21 -31.86 10.28
CA ASN A 315 13.59 -32.06 10.75
C ASN A 315 13.94 -31.28 12.04
N GLY A 316 12.92 -30.73 12.74
CA GLY A 316 13.08 -30.07 14.04
C GLY A 316 13.65 -28.64 13.99
N LYS A 317 13.77 -28.03 12.81
CA LYS A 317 14.17 -26.65 12.65
C LYS A 317 12.96 -25.72 12.80
N LYS A 318 13.21 -24.41 12.96
CA LYS A 318 12.17 -23.42 13.18
C LYS A 318 12.05 -22.44 12.01
N ILE A 319 10.81 -22.17 11.60
CA ILE A 319 10.48 -21.07 10.71
C ILE A 319 9.69 -20.04 11.53
N ARG A 320 10.28 -18.86 11.72
CA ARG A 320 9.61 -17.73 12.38
C ARG A 320 9.04 -16.80 11.33
N VAL A 321 7.72 -16.60 11.35
CA VAL A 321 7.04 -15.64 10.49
C VAL A 321 6.73 -14.41 11.33
N LEU A 322 7.46 -13.33 11.07
CA LEU A 322 7.30 -12.10 11.83
C LEU A 322 5.98 -11.44 11.49
N ARG A 323 5.35 -10.82 12.49
CA ARG A 323 4.11 -10.05 12.36
C ARG A 323 2.92 -10.85 11.79
N GLY A 324 2.88 -12.15 12.04
CA GLY A 324 1.83 -13.01 11.47
C GLY A 324 1.83 -13.06 9.94
N GLY A 325 2.95 -12.71 9.29
CA GLY A 325 3.07 -12.59 7.84
C GLY A 325 2.67 -11.21 7.29
N MET A 326 2.17 -10.30 8.13
CA MET A 326 1.77 -8.95 7.72
C MET A 326 2.99 -8.04 7.49
N VAL A 327 2.76 -6.94 6.76
CA VAL A 327 3.84 -6.03 6.34
C VAL A 327 4.60 -5.40 7.52
N ALA A 328 5.93 -5.36 7.37
CA ALA A 328 6.86 -5.02 8.46
C ALA A 328 6.91 -3.56 8.87
N ASN A 329 6.66 -2.63 7.95
CA ASN A 329 6.89 -1.19 8.17
C ASN A 329 5.83 -0.49 9.06
N PHE A 330 4.72 -1.14 9.38
CA PHE A 330 3.72 -0.60 10.32
C PHE A 330 3.92 -1.18 11.72
N THR A 331 4.07 -0.35 12.72
CA THR A 331 4.54 -0.73 14.06
C THR A 331 3.59 -0.38 15.18
N GLY A 332 2.39 0.12 14.81
CA GLY A 332 1.46 0.70 15.77
C GLY A 332 1.76 2.17 16.13
N GLU A 333 2.83 2.73 15.57
CA GLU A 333 3.13 4.15 15.69
C GLU A 333 2.17 5.00 14.84
N ALA A 334 2.09 6.30 15.17
CA ALA A 334 1.17 7.22 14.49
C ALA A 334 1.41 7.34 12.98
N ASP A 335 2.65 7.21 12.53
CA ASP A 335 3.05 7.14 11.11
C ASP A 335 4.21 6.16 10.92
N SER A 336 4.27 5.50 9.76
CA SER A 336 5.39 4.62 9.38
C SER A 336 6.57 5.39 8.81
N SER A 337 6.31 6.55 8.25
CA SER A 337 7.29 7.55 7.78
C SER A 337 6.86 8.91 8.27
N PRO A 338 7.77 9.87 8.50
CA PRO A 338 7.38 11.20 8.94
C PRO A 338 6.31 11.82 8.02
N ALA A 339 5.24 12.36 8.62
CA ALA A 339 4.07 12.84 7.88
C ALA A 339 4.42 13.85 6.79
N HIS A 340 5.36 14.77 7.06
CA HIS A 340 5.85 15.78 6.10
C HIS A 340 6.62 15.16 4.92
N ILE A 341 7.14 13.93 5.05
CA ILE A 341 7.80 13.23 3.95
C ILE A 341 6.79 12.44 3.13
N ILE A 342 5.92 11.66 3.78
CA ILE A 342 4.91 10.83 3.08
C ILE A 342 3.72 11.64 2.55
N GLN A 343 3.63 12.94 2.84
CA GLN A 343 2.55 13.81 2.37
C GLN A 343 2.37 13.82 0.84
N VAL A 344 3.42 13.49 0.07
CA VAL A 344 3.31 13.34 -1.38
C VAL A 344 2.22 12.34 -1.75
N THR A 345 2.18 11.18 -1.12
CA THR A 345 1.14 10.16 -1.34
C THR A 345 -0.24 10.67 -0.95
N ARG A 346 -0.34 11.38 0.19
CA ARG A 346 -1.62 11.97 0.64
C ARG A 346 -2.12 13.03 -0.36
N GLY A 347 -1.20 13.85 -0.90
CA GLY A 347 -1.50 14.81 -1.96
C GLY A 347 -2.02 14.15 -3.23
N LEU A 348 -1.39 13.06 -3.69
CA LEU A 348 -1.84 12.33 -4.88
C LEU A 348 -3.25 11.74 -4.71
N LEU A 349 -3.61 11.26 -3.51
CA LEU A 349 -4.95 10.76 -3.21
C LEU A 349 -5.98 11.90 -3.21
N LEU A 350 -5.66 13.05 -2.60
CA LEU A 350 -6.54 14.23 -2.63
C LEU A 350 -6.70 14.76 -4.07
N ALA A 351 -5.63 14.79 -4.86
CA ALA A 351 -5.68 15.18 -6.26
C ALA A 351 -6.59 14.26 -7.09
N ALA A 352 -6.58 12.96 -6.84
CA ALA A 352 -7.49 12.02 -7.50
C ALA A 352 -8.96 12.29 -7.15
N ILE A 353 -9.26 12.62 -5.89
CA ILE A 353 -10.61 13.03 -5.47
C ILE A 353 -11.02 14.33 -6.17
N ILE A 354 -10.12 15.33 -6.22
CA ILE A 354 -10.36 16.60 -6.91
C ILE A 354 -10.61 16.37 -8.41
N GLN A 355 -9.83 15.51 -9.06
CA GLN A 355 -10.02 15.13 -10.46
C GLN A 355 -11.43 14.54 -10.67
N ILE A 356 -11.89 13.64 -9.80
CA ILE A 356 -13.25 13.09 -9.86
C ILE A 356 -14.30 14.21 -9.69
N LEU A 357 -14.16 15.05 -8.69
CA LEU A 357 -15.13 16.11 -8.42
C LEU A 357 -15.27 17.06 -9.61
N ASN A 358 -14.18 17.37 -10.32
CA ASN A 358 -14.18 18.26 -11.49
C ASN A 358 -14.71 17.58 -12.77
N HIS A 359 -14.43 16.28 -12.96
CA HIS A 359 -14.61 15.58 -14.24
C HIS A 359 -15.49 14.33 -14.15
N ASN A 360 -16.31 14.16 -13.09
CA ASN A 360 -17.10 12.93 -12.90
C ASN A 360 -18.03 12.59 -14.07
N LYS A 361 -18.58 13.59 -14.77
CA LYS A 361 -19.48 13.36 -15.91
C LYS A 361 -18.74 12.75 -17.11
N GLU A 362 -17.55 13.24 -17.39
CA GLU A 362 -16.69 12.78 -18.48
C GLU A 362 -16.14 11.40 -18.18
N MET A 363 -15.77 11.15 -16.91
CA MET A 363 -15.21 9.88 -16.46
C MET A 363 -16.23 8.76 -16.32
N ALA A 364 -17.49 9.07 -16.04
CA ALA A 364 -18.54 8.05 -15.80
C ALA A 364 -18.79 7.11 -16.99
N GLY A 365 -18.40 7.50 -18.21
CA GLY A 365 -18.48 6.65 -19.41
C GLY A 365 -17.24 5.74 -19.63
N HIS A 366 -16.16 5.94 -18.88
CA HIS A 366 -14.96 5.15 -19.00
C HIS A 366 -15.10 3.81 -18.26
N LYS A 367 -14.38 2.81 -18.78
CA LYS A 367 -14.26 1.48 -18.15
C LYS A 367 -12.78 1.19 -17.93
N GLY A 368 -12.44 0.82 -16.70
CA GLY A 368 -11.08 0.45 -16.35
C GLY A 368 -10.22 1.60 -15.83
N ILE A 369 -8.91 1.50 -16.05
CA ILE A 369 -7.93 2.38 -15.41
C ILE A 369 -7.85 3.74 -16.09
N ILE A 370 -7.89 4.81 -15.30
CA ILE A 370 -7.69 6.20 -15.70
C ILE A 370 -6.41 6.70 -15.04
N MET A 371 -5.64 7.50 -15.76
CA MET A 371 -4.44 8.14 -15.21
C MET A 371 -4.81 9.30 -14.28
N LEU A 372 -4.03 9.48 -13.23
CA LEU A 372 -4.07 10.69 -12.42
C LEU A 372 -3.54 11.87 -13.25
N ASP A 373 -4.23 13.00 -13.16
CA ASP A 373 -3.88 14.22 -13.89
C ASP A 373 -2.40 14.58 -13.75
N PRO A 374 -1.64 14.63 -14.85
CA PRO A 374 -0.20 14.90 -14.81
C PRO A 374 0.12 16.33 -14.33
N VAL A 375 -0.76 17.30 -14.52
CA VAL A 375 -0.56 18.68 -14.02
C VAL A 375 -0.61 18.69 -12.50
N LEU A 376 -1.60 18.03 -11.90
CA LEU A 376 -1.70 17.90 -10.44
C LEU A 376 -0.51 17.13 -9.88
N GLN A 377 -0.03 16.08 -10.56
CA GLN A 377 1.18 15.35 -10.13
C GLN A 377 2.41 16.28 -10.11
N LYS A 378 2.61 17.10 -11.14
CA LYS A 378 3.74 18.05 -11.22
C LYS A 378 3.69 19.07 -10.09
N GLU A 379 2.52 19.67 -9.84
CA GLU A 379 2.34 20.62 -8.74
C GLU A 379 2.69 19.99 -7.39
N ILE A 380 2.23 18.78 -7.12
CA ILE A 380 2.51 18.04 -5.89
C ILE A 380 4.01 17.78 -5.73
N VAL A 381 4.67 17.26 -6.76
CA VAL A 381 6.11 16.94 -6.71
C VAL A 381 6.95 18.21 -6.56
N THR A 382 6.59 19.28 -7.26
CA THR A 382 7.26 20.58 -7.13
C THR A 382 7.13 21.14 -5.72
N ALA A 383 5.93 21.10 -5.14
CA ALA A 383 5.70 21.53 -3.76
C ALA A 383 6.45 20.65 -2.76
N TRP A 384 6.50 19.33 -3.00
CA TRP A 384 7.24 18.41 -2.14
C TRP A 384 8.74 18.66 -2.14
N PHE A 385 9.38 18.86 -3.30
CA PHE A 385 10.79 19.21 -3.39
C PHE A 385 11.11 20.59 -2.82
N LYS A 386 10.15 21.53 -2.84
CA LYS A 386 10.29 22.82 -2.19
C LYS A 386 10.30 22.70 -0.65
N ASP A 387 9.46 21.83 -0.12
CA ASP A 387 9.36 21.53 1.31
C ASP A 387 10.51 20.63 1.80
N GLN A 388 11.02 19.75 0.94
CA GLN A 388 12.06 18.77 1.23
C GLN A 388 13.25 18.84 0.26
N PRO A 389 13.96 19.98 0.16
CA PRO A 389 14.99 20.18 -0.87
C PRO A 389 16.16 19.18 -0.76
N GLN A 390 16.47 18.71 0.47
CA GLN A 390 17.51 17.71 0.73
C GLN A 390 17.18 16.35 0.11
N ARG A 391 15.92 16.05 -0.12
CA ARG A 391 15.48 14.78 -0.73
C ARG A 391 15.76 14.69 -2.23
N LYS A 392 16.15 15.79 -2.89
CA LYS A 392 16.58 15.76 -4.30
C LYS A 392 17.74 14.79 -4.52
N THR A 393 18.62 14.62 -3.52
CA THR A 393 19.76 13.69 -3.58
C THR A 393 19.36 12.21 -3.60
N ASP A 394 18.13 11.88 -3.23
CA ASP A 394 17.61 10.51 -3.30
C ASP A 394 17.33 10.05 -4.75
N TYR A 395 17.35 11.00 -5.71
CA TYR A 395 16.98 10.81 -7.11
C TYR A 395 18.11 11.22 -8.03
N SER A 396 18.17 10.64 -9.25
CA SER A 396 19.14 11.05 -10.26
C SER A 396 18.80 12.44 -10.82
N ASP A 397 19.81 13.15 -11.32
CA ASP A 397 19.64 14.46 -11.96
C ASP A 397 18.65 14.42 -13.11
N ASP A 398 18.63 13.31 -13.88
CA ASP A 398 17.69 13.12 -15.00
C ASP A 398 16.24 13.03 -14.50
N VAL A 399 15.98 12.35 -13.37
CA VAL A 399 14.67 12.31 -12.75
C VAL A 399 14.24 13.71 -12.31
N ILE A 400 15.12 14.46 -11.66
CA ILE A 400 14.83 15.83 -11.22
C ILE A 400 14.53 16.74 -12.43
N LYS A 401 15.38 16.74 -13.44
CA LYS A 401 15.19 17.51 -14.69
C LYS A 401 13.88 17.16 -15.38
N ASN A 402 13.51 15.88 -15.43
CA ASN A 402 12.24 15.44 -15.99
C ASN A 402 11.03 16.00 -15.23
N PHE A 403 11.06 16.05 -13.90
CA PHE A 403 9.98 16.67 -13.12
C PHE A 403 9.93 18.18 -13.27
N GLU A 404 11.06 18.84 -13.48
CA GLU A 404 11.16 20.29 -13.70
C GLU A 404 10.78 20.71 -15.12
N SER A 405 10.79 19.78 -16.10
CA SER A 405 10.54 20.08 -17.52
C SER A 405 9.06 20.15 -17.88
N GLU A 406 8.71 21.03 -18.81
CA GLU A 406 7.36 21.10 -19.38
C GLU A 406 7.01 19.82 -20.19
N THR A 407 8.02 19.16 -20.78
CA THR A 407 7.88 17.94 -21.59
C THR A 407 7.54 16.69 -20.75
N TRP A 408 7.69 16.75 -19.41
CA TRP A 408 7.32 15.63 -18.53
C TRP A 408 5.84 15.25 -18.67
N ILE A 409 4.96 16.21 -18.89
CA ILE A 409 3.53 15.99 -19.11
C ILE A 409 3.29 15.24 -20.42
N ALA A 410 4.03 15.61 -21.51
CA ALA A 410 3.87 15.02 -22.83
C ALA A 410 4.44 13.61 -22.94
N LEU A 411 5.61 13.35 -22.36
CA LEU A 411 6.31 12.06 -22.47
C LEU A 411 5.58 10.89 -21.78
N ARG A 412 4.61 11.16 -20.93
CA ARG A 412 3.89 10.12 -20.17
C ARG A 412 2.44 9.93 -20.55
N SER A 413 1.85 10.83 -21.32
CA SER A 413 0.56 10.58 -21.97
C SER A 413 0.65 9.51 -23.06
N GLU A 414 1.83 9.30 -23.63
CA GLU A 414 2.08 8.32 -24.72
C GLU A 414 2.66 6.97 -24.24
N GLY A 415 3.14 6.87 -22.99
CA GLY A 415 3.99 5.75 -22.52
C GLY A 415 3.36 4.73 -21.56
N PHE A 416 2.14 4.90 -21.12
CA PHE A 416 1.45 3.96 -20.24
C PHE A 416 0.28 3.26 -20.93
N GLN A 417 0.59 2.47 -21.93
CA GLN A 417 -0.21 1.27 -22.21
C GLN A 417 0.32 0.16 -21.28
N LEU A 418 -0.41 -0.09 -20.20
CA LEU A 418 -0.28 -1.31 -19.40
C LEU A 418 -0.97 -2.47 -20.11
#